data_982cb54ccebd111a6be457ca8dab0e47
#
_entry.id   982cb54ccebd111a6be457ca8dab0e47
#
_cell.length_a   1.000
_cell.length_b   1.000
_cell.length_c   1.000
_cell.angle_alpha   90.00
_cell.angle_beta   90.00
_cell.angle_gamma   90.00
#
_symmetry.space_group_name_H-M   'P 1'
#
loop_
_entity.id
_entity.type
_entity.pdbx_description
1 polymer ?
#
loop_
_entity_poly.entity_id
_entity_poly.type
_entity_poly.pdbx_seq_one_letter_code
_entity_poly.pdbx_strand_id
1 'polypeptide(L)'
;EIMPSLVGSEMCIRDRFGNRFSQFVKEVSEVKFYHRIGRRNNWLATRLLVGAGYAYGNSEVMPYSEQFYIGGANSIRAFTIRSLGPGSYRPPADDRNGYLDQTGDFKLEANIEYRFGIMGRLNGAVFLDAGNIWLLKKDPKRPGAELKWKGFLNDIALGTGFGLRYDISYLVIRADLGIGLHTPYPNPDKKGYYNISSFKDGLGFHLAIGYPF
;
A
#
# COMPACT_ATOMS: atom_id res chain seq x y z
N GLU A 1 -20.82 -4.43 9.16
CA GLU A 1 -20.86 -2.97 9.00
C GLU A 1 -20.00 -2.60 7.78
N ILE A 2 -20.58 -1.86 6.83
CA ILE A 2 -19.87 -1.37 5.65
C ILE A 2 -19.61 0.11 5.91
N MET A 3 -18.35 0.50 5.96
CA MET A 3 -17.96 1.91 6.11
C MET A 3 -17.32 2.39 4.80
N PRO A 4 -18.05 3.02 3.89
CA PRO A 4 -17.44 3.76 2.80
C PRO A 4 -16.94 5.10 3.34
N SER A 5 -15.68 5.40 3.11
CA SER A 5 -15.10 6.69 3.42
C SER A 5 -14.56 7.29 2.13
N LEU A 6 -15.14 8.40 1.71
CA LEU A 6 -14.59 9.28 0.68
C LEU A 6 -13.64 10.26 1.37
N VAL A 7 -12.36 10.04 1.25
CA VAL A 7 -11.35 10.95 1.79
C VAL A 7 -10.95 11.94 0.69
N GLY A 8 -11.68 13.03 0.63
CA GLY A 8 -11.31 14.32 0.07
C GLY A 8 -10.79 14.39 -1.37
N SER A 9 -11.44 15.21 -2.20
CA SER A 9 -10.81 15.79 -3.38
C SER A 9 -10.10 17.08 -2.98
N GLU A 10 -8.77 17.11 -3.07
CA GLU A 10 -8.02 18.34 -2.87
C GLU A 10 -7.75 19.03 -4.20
N MET A 11 -8.21 20.28 -4.30
CA MET A 11 -7.96 21.15 -5.44
C MET A 11 -7.03 22.29 -5.00
N CYS A 12 -5.84 22.34 -5.59
CA CYS A 12 -4.86 23.36 -5.24
C CYS A 12 -5.27 24.77 -5.63
N ILE A 13 -5.05 25.69 -4.71
CA ILE A 13 -5.46 27.07 -4.72
C ILE A 13 -4.59 27.90 -5.69
N ARG A 14 -5.24 28.80 -6.41
CA ARG A 14 -4.63 29.77 -7.31
C ARG A 14 -3.81 30.80 -6.52
N ASP A 15 -2.52 30.94 -6.85
CA ASP A 15 -1.65 31.92 -6.24
C ASP A 15 -1.97 33.35 -6.71
N ARG A 16 -1.92 34.29 -5.76
CA ARG A 16 -2.24 35.71 -6.00
C ARG A 16 -1.09 36.55 -6.62
N PHE A 17 0.13 35.98 -6.73
CA PHE A 17 1.35 36.73 -7.05
C PHE A 17 2.01 36.36 -8.38
N GLY A 18 1.31 35.68 -9.30
CA GLY A 18 1.83 35.37 -10.64
C GLY A 18 2.90 34.26 -10.69
N ASN A 19 3.19 33.59 -9.58
CA ASN A 19 4.08 32.45 -9.55
C ASN A 19 3.38 31.20 -10.11
N ARG A 20 4.15 30.34 -10.78
CA ARG A 20 3.65 29.05 -11.24
C ARG A 20 3.43 28.15 -10.04
N PHE A 21 2.18 27.80 -9.77
CA PHE A 21 1.77 26.86 -8.71
C PHE A 21 1.40 25.51 -9.30
N SER A 22 1.53 24.47 -8.49
CA SER A 22 1.13 23.12 -8.89
C SER A 22 -0.39 23.00 -8.95
N GLN A 23 -0.89 22.48 -10.07
CA GLN A 23 -2.29 22.20 -10.29
C GLN A 23 -2.49 20.69 -10.40
N PHE A 24 -3.26 20.13 -9.50
CA PHE A 24 -3.60 18.70 -9.51
C PHE A 24 -4.97 18.46 -8.90
N VAL A 25 -5.54 17.33 -9.21
CA VAL A 25 -6.71 16.76 -8.56
C VAL A 25 -6.31 15.40 -7.98
N LYS A 26 -6.74 15.13 -6.77
CA LYS A 26 -6.47 13.86 -6.07
C LYS A 26 -7.75 13.36 -5.44
N GLU A 27 -8.04 12.10 -5.65
CA GLU A 27 -9.17 11.42 -5.04
C GLU A 27 -8.70 10.12 -4.39
N VAL A 28 -9.22 9.84 -3.20
CA VAL A 28 -8.98 8.59 -2.48
C VAL A 28 -10.31 8.03 -2.01
N SER A 29 -10.62 6.84 -2.46
CA SER A 29 -11.80 6.09 -2.05
C SER A 29 -11.38 4.87 -1.25
N GLU A 30 -11.93 4.71 -0.06
CA GLU A 30 -11.66 3.59 0.82
C GLU A 30 -12.97 2.91 1.24
N VAL A 31 -13.03 1.60 1.12
CA VAL A 31 -14.15 0.78 1.58
C VAL A 31 -13.64 -0.23 2.59
N LYS A 32 -14.23 -0.23 3.77
CA LYS A 32 -13.95 -1.19 4.84
C LYS A 32 -15.19 -2.02 5.13
N PHE A 33 -14.98 -3.30 5.27
CA PHE A 33 -16.03 -4.23 5.63
C PHE A 33 -15.59 -5.09 6.80
N TYR A 34 -16.44 -5.14 7.85
CA TYR A 34 -16.20 -5.91 9.06
C TYR A 34 -17.33 -6.92 9.23
N HIS A 35 -16.95 -8.19 9.26
CA HIS A 35 -17.89 -9.28 9.42
C HIS A 35 -17.52 -10.15 10.63
N ARG A 36 -18.45 -10.36 11.54
CA ARG A 36 -18.26 -11.23 12.69
C ARG A 36 -18.45 -12.68 12.28
N ILE A 37 -17.47 -13.53 12.55
CA ILE A 37 -17.50 -14.95 12.21
C ILE A 37 -17.79 -15.79 13.46
N GLY A 38 -18.91 -16.50 13.44
CA GLY A 38 -19.28 -17.43 14.49
C GLY A 38 -19.69 -16.77 15.83
N ARG A 39 -19.66 -17.57 16.89
CA ARG A 39 -20.11 -17.16 18.23
C ARG A 39 -19.00 -16.57 19.11
N ARG A 40 -17.74 -16.81 18.76
CA ARG A 40 -16.56 -16.25 19.43
C ARG A 40 -16.29 -14.84 18.86
N ASN A 41 -15.45 -14.08 19.54
CA ASN A 41 -15.07 -12.73 19.11
C ASN A 41 -14.08 -12.78 17.91
N ASN A 42 -14.48 -13.46 16.84
CA ASN A 42 -13.70 -13.57 15.61
C ASN A 42 -14.27 -12.61 14.56
N TRP A 43 -13.40 -11.91 13.87
CA TRP A 43 -13.74 -10.90 12.87
C TRP A 43 -12.96 -11.09 11.59
N LEU A 44 -13.63 -10.95 10.48
CA LEU A 44 -13.02 -10.75 9.18
C LEU A 44 -13.11 -9.26 8.86
N ALA A 45 -11.97 -8.62 8.75
CA ALA A 45 -11.86 -7.24 8.33
C ALA A 45 -11.28 -7.22 6.91
N THR A 46 -11.90 -6.49 6.02
CA THR A 46 -11.40 -6.29 4.65
C THR A 46 -11.35 -4.81 4.33
N ARG A 47 -10.37 -4.40 3.55
CA ARG A 47 -10.20 -3.04 3.06
C ARG A 47 -9.87 -3.06 1.58
N LEU A 48 -10.49 -2.18 0.83
CA LEU A 48 -10.12 -1.82 -0.53
C LEU A 48 -9.89 -0.31 -0.58
N LEU A 49 -8.72 0.09 -1.02
CA LEU A 49 -8.35 1.50 -1.18
C LEU A 49 -7.93 1.73 -2.63
N VAL A 50 -8.55 2.71 -3.25
CA VAL A 50 -8.21 3.18 -4.60
C VAL A 50 -7.91 4.67 -4.49
N GLY A 51 -6.74 5.07 -4.95
CA GLY A 51 -6.34 6.47 -5.02
C GLY A 51 -5.93 6.83 -6.43
N ALA A 52 -6.35 8.00 -6.90
CA ALA A 52 -5.95 8.54 -8.19
C ALA A 52 -5.62 10.03 -8.04
N GLY A 53 -4.53 10.44 -8.66
CA GLY A 53 -4.12 11.83 -8.71
C GLY A 53 -3.68 12.20 -10.11
N TYR A 54 -4.05 13.39 -10.56
CA TYR A 54 -3.73 13.86 -11.89
C TYR A 54 -3.27 15.32 -11.86
N ALA A 55 -2.03 15.55 -12.29
CA ALA A 55 -1.48 16.90 -12.47
C ALA A 55 -1.87 17.46 -13.84
N TYR A 56 -2.29 18.73 -13.86
CA TYR A 56 -2.73 19.43 -15.07
C TYR A 56 -2.21 20.87 -15.11
N GLY A 57 -2.51 21.59 -16.18
CA GLY A 57 -2.15 23.00 -16.33
C GLY A 57 -0.65 23.24 -16.32
N ASN A 58 -0.15 23.94 -15.32
CA ASN A 58 1.26 24.29 -15.18
C ASN A 58 2.14 23.19 -14.60
N SER A 59 1.54 22.06 -14.17
CA SER A 59 2.25 20.96 -13.54
C SER A 59 2.20 19.70 -14.37
N GLU A 60 3.35 19.14 -14.66
CA GLU A 60 3.47 17.84 -15.34
C GLU A 60 3.36 16.67 -14.35
N VAL A 61 3.78 16.90 -13.10
CA VAL A 61 3.85 15.90 -12.05
C VAL A 61 3.22 16.46 -10.78
N MET A 62 2.58 15.61 -9.98
CA MET A 62 2.07 16.00 -8.66
C MET A 62 3.21 16.34 -7.70
N PRO A 63 3.00 17.26 -6.73
CA PRO A 63 3.96 17.47 -5.65
C PRO A 63 4.30 16.16 -4.94
N TYR A 64 5.55 16.00 -4.58
CA TYR A 64 6.04 14.76 -3.95
C TYR A 64 5.28 14.38 -2.67
N SER A 65 4.87 15.36 -1.87
CA SER A 65 4.07 15.16 -0.66
C SER A 65 2.69 14.55 -0.93
N GLU A 66 2.16 14.78 -2.14
CA GLU A 66 0.82 14.35 -2.54
C GLU A 66 0.82 13.06 -3.36
N GLN A 67 1.99 12.63 -3.82
CA GLN A 67 2.11 11.36 -4.54
C GLN A 67 1.84 10.17 -3.63
N PHE A 68 1.24 9.13 -4.20
CA PHE A 68 0.98 7.88 -3.48
C PHE A 68 2.25 7.06 -3.30
N TYR A 69 2.31 6.36 -2.18
CA TYR A 69 3.31 5.34 -1.90
C TYR A 69 2.64 4.12 -1.26
N ILE A 70 3.36 3.00 -1.19
CA ILE A 70 2.85 1.75 -0.67
C ILE A 70 3.90 1.07 0.23
N GLY A 71 3.45 0.10 1.06
CA GLY A 71 4.26 -0.59 2.05
C GLY A 71 4.13 -0.02 3.46
N GLY A 72 4.62 -0.76 4.43
CA GLY A 72 4.58 -0.40 5.85
C GLY A 72 3.38 -0.96 6.61
N ALA A 73 3.34 -0.66 7.90
CA ALA A 73 2.44 -1.26 8.88
C ALA A 73 0.94 -1.13 8.59
N ASN A 74 0.51 -0.08 7.89
CA ASN A 74 -0.90 0.19 7.57
C ASN A 74 -1.22 0.00 6.08
N SER A 75 -0.34 -0.64 5.33
CA SER A 75 -0.44 -0.87 3.90
C SER A 75 -0.16 -2.35 3.59
N ILE A 76 0.90 -2.69 2.88
CA ILE A 76 1.33 -4.07 2.66
C ILE A 76 2.44 -4.40 3.67
N ARG A 77 2.08 -5.13 4.71
CA ARG A 77 2.92 -5.37 5.90
C ARG A 77 4.16 -6.24 5.66
N ALA A 78 4.23 -6.92 4.54
CA ALA A 78 5.40 -7.69 4.16
C ALA A 78 6.57 -6.81 3.63
N PHE A 79 6.30 -5.55 3.33
CA PHE A 79 7.26 -4.66 2.68
C PHE A 79 7.41 -3.35 3.45
N THR A 80 8.61 -2.80 3.44
CA THR A 80 8.88 -1.52 4.06
C THR A 80 8.20 -0.37 3.31
N ILE A 81 8.01 0.75 3.99
CA ILE A 81 7.42 1.93 3.37
C ILE A 81 8.27 2.39 2.18
N ARG A 82 7.61 2.72 1.06
CA ARG A 82 8.28 3.16 -0.18
C ARG A 82 9.31 2.17 -0.71
N SER A 83 9.03 0.87 -0.64
CA SER A 83 9.91 -0.17 -1.20
C SER A 83 9.32 -0.87 -2.41
N LEU A 84 8.11 -0.47 -2.83
CA LEU A 84 7.39 -1.08 -3.94
C LEU A 84 6.95 -0.05 -4.97
N GLY A 85 6.97 -0.44 -6.24
CA GLY A 85 6.48 0.35 -7.38
C GLY A 85 7.35 1.55 -7.72
N PRO A 86 6.87 2.43 -8.58
CA PRO A 86 5.63 2.33 -9.34
C PRO A 86 5.68 1.23 -10.42
N GLY A 87 4.58 0.51 -10.58
CA GLY A 87 4.48 -0.62 -11.51
C GLY A 87 5.57 -1.66 -11.29
N SER A 88 6.25 -2.07 -12.35
CA SER A 88 7.42 -2.97 -12.31
C SER A 88 8.78 -2.22 -12.30
N TYR A 89 8.78 -0.90 -12.15
CA TYR A 89 10.02 -0.12 -12.05
C TYR A 89 10.71 -0.37 -10.71
N ARG A 90 12.01 -0.66 -10.80
CA ARG A 90 12.90 -0.78 -9.64
C ARG A 90 14.05 0.21 -9.78
N PRO A 91 14.29 1.08 -8.79
CA PRO A 91 15.45 1.96 -8.80
C PRO A 91 16.75 1.17 -8.85
N PRO A 92 17.82 1.70 -9.48
CA PRO A 92 19.15 1.11 -9.43
C PRO A 92 19.64 0.90 -7.99
N ALA A 93 20.33 -0.20 -7.72
CA ALA A 93 20.78 -0.56 -6.37
C ALA A 93 21.81 0.41 -5.75
N ASP A 94 22.49 1.17 -6.59
CA ASP A 94 23.48 2.20 -6.23
C ASP A 94 22.88 3.57 -5.99
N ASP A 95 21.58 3.76 -6.32
CA ASP A 95 20.87 5.01 -6.06
C ASP A 95 20.43 5.11 -4.60
N ARG A 96 21.17 5.91 -3.83
CA ARG A 96 20.86 6.17 -2.41
C ARG A 96 19.50 6.85 -2.20
N ASN A 97 18.97 7.53 -3.20
CA ASN A 97 17.71 8.25 -3.18
C ASN A 97 16.58 7.51 -3.92
N GLY A 98 16.83 6.29 -4.37
CA GLY A 98 15.87 5.52 -5.17
C GLY A 98 14.49 5.35 -4.52
N TYR A 99 14.41 5.41 -3.19
CA TYR A 99 13.14 5.40 -2.47
C TYR A 99 12.25 6.63 -2.77
N LEU A 100 12.85 7.76 -3.21
CA LEU A 100 12.11 8.95 -3.63
C LEU A 100 11.36 8.72 -4.94
N ASP A 101 11.87 7.87 -5.80
CA ASP A 101 11.26 7.52 -7.08
C ASP A 101 10.15 6.49 -6.94
N GLN A 102 9.99 5.87 -5.74
CA GLN A 102 8.96 4.88 -5.46
C GLN A 102 7.65 5.54 -5.00
N THR A 103 7.16 6.41 -5.86
CA THR A 103 5.88 7.13 -5.73
C THR A 103 5.09 7.05 -7.03
N GLY A 104 3.77 7.22 -6.94
CA GLY A 104 2.89 7.10 -8.11
C GLY A 104 1.68 8.02 -8.06
N ASP A 105 0.98 8.09 -9.18
CA ASP A 105 -0.23 8.87 -9.36
C ASP A 105 -1.51 8.05 -9.13
N PHE A 106 -1.41 6.74 -9.25
CA PHE A 106 -2.50 5.80 -9.00
C PHE A 106 -2.08 4.76 -7.98
N LYS A 107 -2.97 4.46 -7.03
CA LYS A 107 -2.76 3.47 -5.96
C LYS A 107 -3.93 2.51 -5.90
N LEU A 108 -3.64 1.22 -5.83
CA LEU A 108 -4.61 0.18 -5.50
C LEU A 108 -4.07 -0.65 -4.35
N GLU A 109 -4.90 -0.85 -3.33
CA GLU A 109 -4.54 -1.62 -2.15
C GLU A 109 -5.74 -2.41 -1.66
N ALA A 110 -5.54 -3.70 -1.41
CA ALA A 110 -6.54 -4.60 -0.86
C ALA A 110 -5.93 -5.35 0.33
N ASN A 111 -6.65 -5.38 1.44
CA ASN A 111 -6.21 -6.03 2.66
C ASN A 111 -7.34 -6.90 3.19
N ILE A 112 -6.99 -8.10 3.65
CA ILE A 112 -7.90 -9.04 4.31
C ILE A 112 -7.23 -9.45 5.60
N GLU A 113 -7.93 -9.35 6.73
CA GLU A 113 -7.43 -9.73 8.04
C GLU A 113 -8.46 -10.53 8.82
N TYR A 114 -8.12 -11.75 9.20
CA TYR A 114 -8.90 -12.55 10.12
C TYR A 114 -8.35 -12.40 11.52
N ARG A 115 -9.17 -11.85 12.41
CA ARG A 115 -8.87 -11.57 13.82
C ARG A 115 -9.55 -12.60 14.70
N PHE A 116 -8.82 -13.17 15.68
CA PHE A 116 -9.35 -14.17 16.60
C PHE A 116 -8.81 -13.97 18.02
N GLY A 117 -9.65 -14.27 19.01
CA GLY A 117 -9.24 -14.21 20.41
C GLY A 117 -8.32 -15.37 20.77
N ILE A 118 -7.20 -15.10 21.45
CA ILE A 118 -6.29 -16.11 21.99
C ILE A 118 -6.61 -16.30 23.47
N MET A 119 -6.37 -15.29 24.30
CA MET A 119 -6.58 -15.36 25.74
C MET A 119 -6.77 -13.95 26.31
N GLY A 120 -7.86 -13.72 27.04
CA GLY A 120 -8.13 -12.44 27.69
C GLY A 120 -8.10 -11.27 26.73
N ARG A 121 -7.11 -10.40 26.87
CA ARG A 121 -6.89 -9.22 26.04
C ARG A 121 -5.96 -9.45 24.84
N LEU A 122 -5.44 -10.65 24.69
CA LEU A 122 -4.54 -11.03 23.60
C LEU A 122 -5.34 -11.61 22.45
N ASN A 123 -5.22 -11.00 21.29
CA ASN A 123 -5.82 -11.44 20.04
C ASN A 123 -4.75 -11.76 19.01
N GLY A 124 -5.02 -12.73 18.16
CA GLY A 124 -4.22 -13.05 16.99
C GLY A 124 -4.87 -12.51 15.72
N ALA A 125 -4.06 -12.34 14.70
CA ALA A 125 -4.54 -12.06 13.36
C ALA A 125 -3.70 -12.77 12.31
N VAL A 126 -4.36 -13.21 11.25
CA VAL A 126 -3.72 -13.66 10.00
C VAL A 126 -4.19 -12.74 8.90
N PHE A 127 -3.29 -12.33 8.02
CA PHE A 127 -3.62 -11.34 7.01
C PHE A 127 -3.04 -11.67 5.64
N LEU A 128 -3.68 -11.09 4.63
CA LEU A 128 -3.24 -11.08 3.24
C LEU A 128 -3.37 -9.63 2.73
N ASP A 129 -2.26 -9.08 2.26
CA ASP A 129 -2.17 -7.73 1.74
C ASP A 129 -1.73 -7.77 0.28
N ALA A 130 -2.39 -7.01 -0.58
CA ALA A 130 -2.09 -6.92 -2.00
C ALA A 130 -2.19 -5.48 -2.48
N GLY A 131 -1.36 -5.08 -3.43
CA GLY A 131 -1.47 -3.77 -4.05
C GLY A 131 -0.20 -3.31 -4.75
N ASN A 132 -0.31 -2.16 -5.40
CA ASN A 132 0.81 -1.43 -5.98
C ASN A 132 0.41 0.02 -6.25
N ILE A 133 1.38 0.80 -6.71
CA ILE A 133 1.21 2.15 -7.24
C ILE A 133 1.68 2.19 -8.70
N TRP A 134 1.18 3.14 -9.47
CA TRP A 134 1.55 3.32 -10.88
C TRP A 134 1.57 4.80 -11.23
N LEU A 135 2.25 5.12 -12.31
CA LEU A 135 2.15 6.42 -12.97
C LEU A 135 1.00 6.38 -13.99
N LEU A 136 0.25 7.46 -14.08
CA LEU A 136 -0.77 7.67 -15.12
C LEU A 136 -0.18 8.22 -16.41
N LYS A 137 0.96 8.90 -16.30
CA LYS A 137 1.72 9.46 -17.44
C LYS A 137 3.01 8.67 -17.64
N LYS A 138 3.42 8.55 -18.90
CA LYS A 138 4.68 7.90 -19.24
C LYS A 138 5.88 8.72 -18.76
N ASP A 139 6.79 8.06 -18.02
CA ASP A 139 8.05 8.63 -17.60
C ASP A 139 9.22 7.84 -18.21
N PRO A 140 9.97 8.43 -19.15
CA PRO A 140 11.13 7.75 -19.75
C PRO A 140 12.21 7.35 -18.74
N LYS A 141 12.30 8.02 -17.60
CA LYS A 141 13.26 7.74 -16.53
C LYS A 141 12.85 6.53 -15.68
N ARG A 142 11.57 6.18 -15.70
CA ARG A 142 11.00 5.09 -14.90
C ARG A 142 10.28 4.06 -15.79
N PRO A 143 11.01 3.29 -16.59
CA PRO A 143 10.41 2.31 -17.51
C PRO A 143 9.68 1.22 -16.73
N GLY A 144 8.45 0.89 -17.13
CA GLY A 144 7.59 -0.08 -16.43
C GLY A 144 6.76 0.50 -15.28
N ALA A 145 6.87 1.81 -15.00
CA ALA A 145 6.10 2.48 -13.95
C ALA A 145 4.64 2.76 -14.34
N GLU A 146 4.30 2.71 -15.62
CA GLU A 146 2.98 3.06 -16.15
C GLU A 146 1.93 1.99 -15.82
N LEU A 147 0.69 2.44 -15.58
CA LEU A 147 -0.46 1.56 -15.46
C LEU A 147 -0.77 0.91 -16.81
N LYS A 148 -0.58 -0.40 -16.91
CA LYS A 148 -0.91 -1.20 -18.09
C LYS A 148 -1.95 -2.25 -17.72
N TRP A 149 -3.10 -2.22 -18.37
CA TRP A 149 -4.16 -3.21 -18.13
C TRP A 149 -3.73 -4.64 -18.50
N LYS A 150 -2.87 -4.79 -19.52
CA LYS A 150 -2.31 -6.08 -19.90
C LYS A 150 -1.12 -6.41 -18.98
N GLY A 151 -1.28 -7.44 -18.16
CA GLY A 151 -0.26 -7.84 -17.18
C GLY A 151 -0.40 -7.20 -15.80
N PHE A 152 -1.47 -6.41 -15.57
CA PHE A 152 -1.75 -5.72 -14.31
C PHE A 152 -1.58 -6.60 -13.06
N LEU A 153 -2.01 -7.86 -13.11
CA LEU A 153 -1.88 -8.80 -11.98
C LEU A 153 -0.43 -9.14 -11.64
N ASN A 154 0.48 -9.08 -12.61
CA ASN A 154 1.90 -9.32 -12.38
C ASN A 154 2.58 -8.14 -11.67
N ASP A 155 1.98 -6.96 -11.75
CA ASP A 155 2.51 -5.77 -11.07
C ASP A 155 2.01 -5.67 -9.62
N ILE A 156 1.04 -6.50 -9.20
CA ILE A 156 0.50 -6.46 -7.85
C ILE A 156 1.45 -7.18 -6.89
N ALA A 157 2.01 -6.44 -5.93
CA ALA A 157 2.74 -7.03 -4.82
C ALA A 157 1.77 -7.76 -3.89
N LEU A 158 2.19 -8.91 -3.36
CA LEU A 158 1.40 -9.75 -2.46
C LEU A 158 2.22 -10.11 -1.23
N GLY A 159 1.63 -9.94 -0.07
CA GLY A 159 2.20 -10.34 1.20
C GLY A 159 1.17 -10.96 2.12
N THR A 160 1.61 -11.88 2.96
CA THR A 160 0.81 -12.50 4.01
C THR A 160 1.53 -12.37 5.34
N GLY A 161 0.91 -12.83 6.40
CA GLY A 161 1.57 -12.87 7.69
C GLY A 161 0.62 -13.10 8.85
N PHE A 162 1.19 -13.00 10.03
CA PHE A 162 0.43 -13.07 11.26
C PHE A 162 0.83 -11.95 12.20
N GLY A 163 -0.05 -11.63 13.14
CA GLY A 163 0.23 -10.59 14.10
C GLY A 163 -0.47 -10.83 15.43
N LEU A 164 0.08 -10.21 16.45
CA LEU A 164 -0.49 -10.18 17.79
C LEU A 164 -1.07 -8.79 18.07
N ARG A 165 -2.19 -8.76 18.78
CA ARG A 165 -2.87 -7.54 19.21
C ARG A 165 -3.13 -7.63 20.69
N TYR A 166 -2.61 -6.68 21.46
CA TYR A 166 -2.86 -6.57 22.88
C TYR A 166 -3.74 -5.36 23.17
N ASP A 167 -4.96 -5.61 23.63
CA ASP A 167 -5.95 -4.59 23.92
C ASP A 167 -5.83 -4.09 25.35
N ILE A 168 -5.48 -2.80 25.52
CA ILE A 168 -5.34 -2.14 26.82
C ILE A 168 -6.58 -1.27 27.12
N SER A 169 -7.74 -1.56 26.53
CA SER A 169 -9.02 -0.84 26.67
C SER A 169 -9.12 0.50 25.93
N TYR A 170 -8.10 1.35 26.01
CA TYR A 170 -8.02 2.63 25.29
C TYR A 170 -7.00 2.63 24.16
N LEU A 171 -6.22 1.58 24.05
CA LEU A 171 -5.11 1.44 23.11
C LEU A 171 -4.93 -0.02 22.71
N VAL A 172 -4.70 -0.28 21.44
CA VAL A 172 -4.29 -1.58 20.94
C VAL A 172 -2.83 -1.51 20.51
N ILE A 173 -1.99 -2.33 21.13
CA ILE A 173 -0.60 -2.50 20.67
C ILE A 173 -0.60 -3.71 19.75
N ARG A 174 0.00 -3.57 18.59
CA ARG A 174 0.14 -4.67 17.63
C ARG A 174 1.58 -4.89 17.21
N ALA A 175 1.89 -6.17 16.99
CA ALA A 175 3.12 -6.63 16.39
C ALA A 175 2.76 -7.52 15.20
N ASP A 176 3.19 -7.15 14.01
CA ASP A 176 2.91 -7.87 12.77
C ASP A 176 4.20 -8.41 12.18
N LEU A 177 4.19 -9.68 11.79
CA LEU A 177 5.23 -10.32 10.98
C LEU A 177 4.66 -10.60 9.60
N GLY A 178 5.11 -9.83 8.62
CA GLY A 178 4.73 -9.98 7.22
C GLY A 178 5.73 -10.83 6.45
N ILE A 179 5.21 -11.59 5.49
CA ILE A 179 5.97 -12.47 4.61
C ILE A 179 5.58 -12.10 3.18
N GLY A 180 6.53 -11.59 2.40
CA GLY A 180 6.33 -11.31 0.99
C GLY A 180 6.16 -12.59 0.20
N LEU A 181 5.18 -12.59 -0.71
CA LEU A 181 4.92 -13.70 -1.63
C LEU A 181 5.27 -13.32 -3.06
N HIS A 182 4.94 -12.11 -3.46
CA HIS A 182 5.18 -11.60 -4.81
C HIS A 182 5.61 -10.13 -4.78
N THR A 183 6.59 -9.80 -5.63
CA THR A 183 7.00 -8.42 -5.93
C THR A 183 6.74 -8.12 -7.41
N PRO A 184 6.46 -6.88 -7.78
CA PRO A 184 6.24 -6.49 -9.18
C PRO A 184 7.51 -6.57 -10.03
N TYR A 185 8.64 -6.93 -9.43
CA TYR A 185 9.93 -6.96 -10.09
C TYR A 185 10.22 -8.34 -10.71
N PRO A 186 10.64 -8.40 -11.99
CA PRO A 186 11.04 -9.65 -12.59
C PRO A 186 12.20 -10.28 -11.82
N ASN A 187 12.06 -11.54 -11.46
CA ASN A 187 13.14 -12.32 -10.86
C ASN A 187 13.59 -13.42 -11.86
N PRO A 188 14.79 -13.31 -12.46
CA PRO A 188 15.26 -14.27 -13.44
C PRO A 188 15.45 -15.67 -12.87
N ASP A 189 15.68 -15.78 -11.56
CA ASP A 189 15.93 -17.06 -10.87
C ASP A 189 14.65 -17.80 -10.47
N LYS A 190 13.51 -17.15 -10.55
CA LYS A 190 12.21 -17.70 -10.15
C LYS A 190 11.19 -17.67 -11.27
N LYS A 191 10.79 -18.85 -11.73
CA LYS A 191 9.71 -19.01 -12.69
C LYS A 191 8.38 -19.15 -11.91
N GLY A 192 7.46 -18.22 -12.12
CA GLY A 192 6.12 -18.26 -11.53
C GLY A 192 5.74 -16.98 -10.82
N TYR A 193 4.51 -16.97 -10.26
CA TYR A 193 3.96 -15.80 -9.59
C TYR A 193 4.70 -15.49 -8.27
N TYR A 194 5.05 -16.52 -7.50
CA TYR A 194 5.80 -16.36 -6.24
C TYR A 194 7.30 -16.17 -6.55
N ASN A 195 7.76 -14.92 -6.47
CA ASN A 195 9.08 -14.53 -7.00
C ASN A 195 10.06 -13.97 -5.95
N ILE A 196 9.75 -14.08 -4.66
CA ILE A 196 10.69 -13.66 -3.60
C ILE A 196 11.92 -14.57 -3.59
N SER A 197 13.11 -13.99 -3.67
CA SER A 197 14.37 -14.73 -3.80
C SER A 197 14.71 -15.52 -2.55
N SER A 198 14.59 -14.90 -1.38
CA SER A 198 14.89 -15.50 -0.07
C SER A 198 13.79 -15.17 0.93
N PHE A 199 13.50 -16.11 1.82
CA PHE A 199 12.56 -15.89 2.91
C PHE A 199 12.92 -14.65 3.76
N LYS A 200 14.21 -14.40 3.95
CA LYS A 200 14.70 -13.23 4.71
C LYS A 200 14.41 -11.90 4.01
N ASP A 201 14.48 -11.89 2.68
CA ASP A 201 14.24 -10.67 1.88
C ASP A 201 12.76 -10.28 1.84
N GLY A 202 11.89 -11.24 2.12
CA GLY A 202 10.44 -11.03 2.20
C GLY A 202 9.91 -10.83 3.62
N LEU A 203 10.75 -10.77 4.66
CA LEU A 203 10.29 -10.60 6.04
C LEU A 203 10.17 -9.11 6.39
N GLY A 204 8.96 -8.70 6.81
CA GLY A 204 8.68 -7.40 7.39
C GLY A 204 8.18 -7.53 8.83
N PHE A 205 8.84 -6.87 9.77
CA PHE A 205 8.37 -6.77 11.15
C PHE A 205 7.91 -5.35 11.43
N HIS A 206 6.69 -5.22 11.97
CA HIS A 206 6.10 -3.93 12.31
C HIS A 206 5.53 -3.93 13.72
N LEU A 207 5.88 -2.89 14.46
CA LEU A 207 5.28 -2.54 15.75
C LEU A 207 4.45 -1.28 15.55
N ALA A 208 3.18 -1.30 15.92
CA ALA A 208 2.31 -0.17 15.72
C ALA A 208 1.21 -0.10 16.78
N ILE A 209 0.54 1.03 16.82
CA ILE A 209 -0.57 1.33 17.72
C ILE A 209 -1.86 1.41 16.90
N GLY A 210 -2.92 0.78 17.39
CA GLY A 210 -4.22 0.68 16.71
C GLY A 210 -4.32 -0.47 15.72
N TYR A 211 -5.50 -0.60 15.11
CA TYR A 211 -5.72 -1.55 14.02
C TYR A 211 -5.17 -0.97 12.70
N PRO A 212 -4.77 -1.81 11.73
CA PRO A 212 -4.18 -1.33 10.47
C PRO A 212 -5.21 -0.60 9.59
N PHE A 213 -6.48 -0.93 9.74
CA PHE A 213 -7.63 -0.31 9.06
C PHE A 213 -8.91 -0.62 9.81
#